data_f02c3209224ed943a5fb7be781a5c95d
#
_entry.id   f02c3209224ed943a5fb7be781a5c95d
#
_cell.length_a   1.000
_cell.length_b   1.000
_cell.length_c   1.000
_cell.angle_alpha   90.00
_cell.angle_beta   90.00
_cell.angle_gamma   90.00
#
_symmetry.space_group_name_H-M   'P 1'
#
loop_
_entity.id
_entity.type
_entity.pdbx_description
1 polymer ?
#
loop_
_entity_poly.entity_id
_entity_poly.type
_entity_poly.pdbx_seq_one_letter_code
_entity_poly.pdbx_strand_id
1 'polypeptide(L)'
;MEHARRFIVLAASLALVAGCATTPREPPPKPFVGTRWQVVLDIPLEGEQPNMRFGDGRVEGFGGCNKFTAQFVQDTVGARAIAIGKMHIDRRLCEAGPRMTEARMLEVLESVSSYSVTGDTMTMTGSGGTLRFRAVEARK
;
A
#
# COMPACT_ATOMS: atom_id res chain seq x y z
N MET A 1 55.23 60.23 28.31
CA MET A 1 55.47 59.54 27.05
C MET A 1 55.01 58.10 27.24
N GLU A 2 53.77 57.79 27.06
CA GLU A 2 53.27 56.39 27.05
C GLU A 2 52.10 56.27 26.16
N HIS A 3 52.26 55.51 25.10
CA HIS A 3 51.26 55.28 24.10
C HIS A 3 50.39 54.13 24.56
N ALA A 4 49.18 54.42 25.03
CA ALA A 4 48.14 53.46 25.34
C ALA A 4 47.53 52.93 24.01
N ARG A 5 47.96 51.74 23.66
CA ARG A 5 47.29 50.94 22.49
C ARG A 5 45.97 50.42 22.97
N ARG A 6 44.89 51.01 22.47
CA ARG A 6 43.53 50.49 22.61
C ARG A 6 43.33 49.32 21.64
N PHE A 7 43.28 48.12 22.18
CA PHE A 7 42.85 46.93 21.44
C PHE A 7 41.31 46.94 21.41
N ILE A 8 40.75 47.19 20.23
CA ILE A 8 39.34 47.01 19.99
C ILE A 8 39.13 45.52 19.65
N VAL A 9 38.52 44.78 20.58
CA VAL A 9 38.11 43.41 20.36
C VAL A 9 36.74 43.44 19.68
N LEU A 10 36.72 43.18 18.38
CA LEU A 10 35.46 42.93 17.63
C LEU A 10 34.99 41.53 17.97
N ALA A 11 33.97 41.44 18.81
CA ALA A 11 33.24 40.20 19.03
C ALA A 11 32.31 39.95 17.85
N ALA A 12 32.69 39.03 16.95
CA ALA A 12 31.83 38.56 15.85
C ALA A 12 30.79 37.59 16.43
N SER A 13 29.56 38.05 16.59
CA SER A 13 28.44 37.21 17.00
C SER A 13 28.00 36.33 15.81
N LEU A 14 28.36 35.04 15.82
CA LEU A 14 27.86 34.04 14.89
C LEU A 14 26.42 33.69 15.31
N ALA A 15 25.44 34.25 14.59
CA ALA A 15 24.05 33.84 14.72
C ALA A 15 23.86 32.44 14.06
N LEU A 16 23.76 31.39 14.86
CA LEU A 16 23.34 30.09 14.43
C LEU A 16 21.83 30.15 14.02
N VAL A 17 21.56 30.21 12.73
CA VAL A 17 20.23 30.01 12.21
C VAL A 17 19.93 28.51 12.30
N ALA A 18 19.26 28.09 13.38
CA ALA A 18 18.69 26.76 13.49
C ALA A 18 17.52 26.65 12.50
N GLY A 19 17.81 26.24 11.27
CA GLY A 19 16.80 25.89 10.29
C GLY A 19 16.03 24.68 10.80
N CYS A 20 14.75 24.87 11.18
CA CYS A 20 13.83 23.77 11.40
C CYS A 20 13.64 23.06 10.04
N ALA A 21 14.36 21.97 9.83
CA ALA A 21 14.09 21.05 8.72
C ALA A 21 12.71 20.41 8.99
N THR A 22 11.68 20.96 8.37
CA THR A 22 10.33 20.35 8.36
C THR A 22 10.44 19.10 7.52
N THR A 23 10.60 17.94 8.15
CA THR A 23 10.50 16.65 7.48
C THR A 23 9.13 16.56 6.83
N PRO A 24 9.01 16.28 5.52
CA PRO A 24 7.71 16.10 4.89
C PRO A 24 6.95 15.01 5.64
N ARG A 25 5.82 15.35 6.23
CA ARG A 25 4.97 14.39 6.92
C ARG A 25 4.36 13.47 5.89
N GLU A 26 4.70 12.19 5.95
CA GLU A 26 4.09 11.18 5.11
C GLU A 26 2.56 11.23 5.28
N PRO A 27 1.79 11.22 4.18
CA PRO A 27 0.34 11.23 4.27
C PRO A 27 -0.15 9.99 5.03
N PRO A 28 -1.24 10.13 5.81
CA PRO A 28 -1.78 9.01 6.57
C PRO A 28 -2.16 7.86 5.63
N PRO A 29 -2.00 6.59 6.07
CA PRO A 29 -2.32 5.45 5.25
C PRO A 29 -3.81 5.43 4.89
N LYS A 30 -4.13 5.01 3.67
CA LYS A 30 -5.51 4.78 3.24
C LYS A 30 -6.15 3.70 4.10
N PRO A 31 -7.44 3.81 4.43
CA PRO A 31 -8.15 2.78 5.18
C PRO A 31 -8.09 1.43 4.46
N PHE A 32 -7.82 0.35 5.19
CA PHE A 32 -7.82 -1.00 4.62
C PHE A 32 -9.21 -1.38 4.11
N VAL A 33 -10.24 -1.16 4.92
CA VAL A 33 -11.63 -1.39 4.58
C VAL A 33 -12.21 -0.20 3.80
N GLY A 34 -12.98 -0.46 2.78
CA GLY A 34 -13.65 0.53 1.95
C GLY A 34 -12.81 1.07 0.78
N THR A 35 -11.50 1.01 0.86
CA THR A 35 -10.62 1.40 -0.25
C THR A 35 -10.64 0.36 -1.36
N ARG A 36 -10.69 0.81 -2.62
CA ARG A 36 -10.45 -0.06 -3.77
C ARG A 36 -8.96 -0.21 -3.99
N TRP A 37 -8.48 -1.42 -3.90
CA TRP A 37 -7.08 -1.79 -4.04
C TRP A 37 -6.85 -2.45 -5.39
N GLN A 38 -6.05 -1.83 -6.24
CA GLN A 38 -5.67 -2.36 -7.56
C GLN A 38 -4.31 -3.01 -7.47
N VAL A 39 -4.17 -4.21 -8.03
CA VAL A 39 -2.88 -4.91 -8.10
C VAL A 39 -1.89 -4.11 -8.94
N VAL A 40 -0.66 -3.98 -8.45
CA VAL A 40 0.46 -3.41 -9.21
C VAL A 40 1.06 -4.53 -10.05
N LEU A 41 0.89 -4.45 -11.36
CA LEU A 41 1.44 -5.38 -12.34
C LEU A 41 2.63 -4.73 -13.06
N ASP A 42 3.66 -5.53 -13.38
CA ASP A 42 4.78 -5.08 -14.21
C ASP A 42 4.31 -4.74 -15.64
N ILE A 43 3.38 -5.53 -16.16
CA ILE A 43 2.72 -5.31 -17.45
C ILE A 43 1.21 -5.23 -17.18
N PRO A 44 0.60 -4.04 -17.33
CA PRO A 44 -0.84 -3.89 -17.17
C PRO A 44 -1.63 -4.74 -18.18
N LEU A 45 -2.80 -5.22 -17.74
CA LEU A 45 -3.73 -5.88 -18.65
C LEU A 45 -4.46 -4.84 -19.52
N GLU A 46 -4.93 -5.26 -20.67
CA GLU A 46 -5.91 -4.47 -21.43
C GLU A 46 -7.25 -4.47 -20.68
N GLY A 47 -7.84 -3.27 -20.53
CA GLY A 47 -9.12 -3.09 -19.85
C GLY A 47 -9.03 -2.94 -18.34
N GLU A 48 -9.93 -3.63 -17.62
CA GLU A 48 -10.00 -3.55 -16.17
C GLU A 48 -8.82 -4.27 -15.51
N GLN A 49 -8.11 -3.56 -14.64
CA GLN A 49 -7.00 -4.13 -13.88
C GLN A 49 -7.53 -4.96 -12.70
N PRO A 50 -6.79 -6.01 -12.28
CA PRO A 50 -7.13 -6.78 -11.08
C PRO A 50 -7.23 -5.87 -9.87
N ASN A 51 -8.30 -6.04 -9.11
CA ASN A 51 -8.58 -5.17 -7.97
C ASN A 51 -9.46 -5.88 -6.94
N MET A 52 -9.52 -5.33 -5.74
CA MET A 52 -10.41 -5.82 -4.68
C MET A 52 -10.76 -4.72 -3.68
N ARG A 53 -11.82 -4.96 -2.91
CA ARG A 53 -12.25 -4.11 -1.81
C ARG A 53 -12.70 -4.97 -0.64
N PHE A 54 -12.32 -4.58 0.56
CA PHE A 54 -12.73 -5.20 1.82
C PHE A 54 -13.87 -4.41 2.45
N GLY A 55 -14.86 -5.10 2.96
CA GLY A 55 -15.99 -4.49 3.65
C GLY A 55 -16.86 -5.54 4.34
N ASP A 56 -17.36 -5.26 5.53
CA ASP A 56 -18.32 -6.10 6.27
C ASP A 56 -17.90 -7.59 6.40
N GLY A 57 -16.62 -7.83 6.67
CA GLY A 57 -16.08 -9.20 6.78
C GLY A 57 -15.97 -9.96 5.45
N ARG A 58 -16.20 -9.28 4.34
CA ARG A 58 -16.15 -9.83 2.99
C ARG A 58 -15.15 -9.06 2.11
N VAL A 59 -14.45 -9.79 1.27
CA VAL A 59 -13.68 -9.24 0.17
C VAL A 59 -14.39 -9.54 -1.14
N GLU A 60 -14.45 -8.58 -2.01
CA GLU A 60 -14.94 -8.71 -3.39
C GLU A 60 -13.91 -8.12 -4.35
N GLY A 61 -13.75 -8.71 -5.51
CA GLY A 61 -12.78 -8.24 -6.47
C GLY A 61 -12.91 -8.84 -7.86
N PHE A 62 -11.97 -8.43 -8.69
CA PHE A 62 -11.78 -8.89 -10.06
C PHE A 62 -10.32 -9.34 -10.21
N GLY A 63 -10.11 -10.58 -10.63
CA GLY A 63 -8.78 -11.19 -10.73
C GLY A 63 -8.02 -10.88 -12.03
N GLY A 64 -8.70 -10.26 -12.99
CA GLY A 64 -8.21 -10.05 -14.36
C GLY A 64 -9.06 -10.77 -15.39
N CYS A 65 -9.70 -11.88 -15.02
CA CYS A 65 -10.64 -12.63 -15.82
C CYS A 65 -12.02 -12.69 -15.17
N ASN A 66 -12.09 -13.12 -13.92
CA ASN A 66 -13.34 -13.36 -13.21
C ASN A 66 -13.48 -12.45 -11.99
N LYS A 67 -14.73 -12.19 -11.61
CA LYS A 67 -15.03 -11.65 -10.28
C LYS A 67 -14.92 -12.76 -9.24
N PHE A 68 -14.53 -12.37 -8.05
CA PHE A 68 -14.48 -13.27 -6.89
C PHE A 68 -15.04 -12.61 -5.65
N THR A 69 -15.50 -13.41 -4.72
CA THR A 69 -15.88 -13.01 -3.36
C THR A 69 -15.40 -14.03 -2.36
N ALA A 70 -15.04 -13.59 -1.17
CA ALA A 70 -14.70 -14.46 -0.04
C ALA A 70 -15.02 -13.76 1.29
N GLN A 71 -15.09 -14.53 2.37
CA GLN A 71 -15.02 -13.98 3.71
C GLN A 71 -13.56 -13.76 4.10
N PHE A 72 -13.29 -12.81 4.99
CA PHE A 72 -11.98 -12.61 5.56
C PHE A 72 -12.09 -12.32 7.05
N VAL A 73 -11.02 -12.62 7.77
CA VAL A 73 -10.79 -12.21 9.14
C VAL A 73 -9.46 -11.49 9.22
N GLN A 74 -9.39 -10.45 10.02
CA GLN A 74 -8.16 -9.69 10.20
C GLN A 74 -7.94 -9.37 11.67
N ASP A 75 -6.68 -9.33 12.08
CA ASP A 75 -6.25 -8.73 13.33
C ASP A 75 -5.83 -7.28 13.06
N THR A 76 -6.48 -6.35 13.75
CA THR A 76 -6.17 -4.91 13.67
C THR A 76 -5.17 -4.49 14.72
N VAL A 77 -4.85 -5.38 15.67
CA VAL A 77 -3.94 -5.15 16.79
C VAL A 77 -2.69 -6.01 16.61
N GLY A 78 -1.54 -5.38 16.48
CA GLY A 78 -0.26 -6.09 16.40
C GLY A 78 0.19 -6.44 15.00
N ALA A 79 0.37 -7.73 14.70
CA ALA A 79 1.03 -8.22 13.48
C ALA A 79 0.25 -8.04 12.18
N ARG A 80 -0.94 -7.44 12.21
CA ARG A 80 -1.81 -7.28 11.04
C ARG A 80 -2.00 -8.60 10.27
N ALA A 81 -2.30 -9.64 11.02
CA ALA A 81 -2.63 -10.94 10.47
C ALA A 81 -3.95 -10.85 9.68
N ILE A 82 -4.04 -11.60 8.61
CA ILE A 82 -5.24 -11.73 7.79
C ILE A 82 -5.35 -13.14 7.26
N ALA A 83 -6.56 -13.65 7.18
CA ALA A 83 -6.87 -14.88 6.47
C ALA A 83 -8.09 -14.64 5.57
N ILE A 84 -8.00 -15.10 4.34
CA ILE A 84 -9.09 -15.10 3.38
C ILE A 84 -9.61 -16.52 3.25
N GLY A 85 -10.91 -16.68 3.41
CA GLY A 85 -11.58 -17.97 3.32
C GLY A 85 -11.75 -18.45 1.88
N LYS A 86 -12.56 -19.50 1.73
CA LYS A 86 -12.83 -20.09 0.42
C LYS A 86 -13.41 -19.04 -0.54
N MET A 87 -12.80 -18.94 -1.72
CA MET A 87 -13.23 -18.01 -2.76
C MET A 87 -14.35 -18.62 -3.61
N HIS A 88 -15.34 -17.79 -3.91
CA HIS A 88 -16.36 -18.02 -4.94
C HIS A 88 -15.96 -17.21 -6.16
N ILE A 89 -15.75 -17.87 -7.29
CA ILE A 89 -15.19 -17.27 -8.50
C ILE A 89 -16.15 -17.54 -9.65
N ASP A 90 -16.43 -16.52 -10.47
CA ASP A 90 -17.14 -16.70 -11.75
C ASP A 90 -16.30 -17.60 -12.67
N ARG A 91 -16.96 -18.19 -13.67
CA ARG A 91 -16.29 -19.09 -14.60
C ARG A 91 -16.43 -18.57 -16.03
N ARG A 92 -15.67 -17.54 -16.34
CA ARG A 92 -15.57 -17.02 -17.70
C ARG A 92 -14.38 -17.63 -18.41
N LEU A 93 -14.46 -17.74 -19.72
CA LEU A 93 -13.32 -18.07 -20.57
C LEU A 93 -12.64 -16.75 -20.93
N CYS A 94 -11.35 -16.65 -20.62
CA CYS A 94 -10.51 -15.51 -20.93
C CYS A 94 -9.24 -15.97 -21.64
N GLU A 95 -8.57 -15.02 -22.25
CA GLU A 95 -7.26 -15.23 -22.83
C GLU A 95 -6.20 -15.61 -21.78
N ALA A 96 -5.05 -16.10 -22.23
CA ALA A 96 -4.02 -16.63 -21.35
C ALA A 96 -3.50 -15.59 -20.34
N GLY A 97 -3.25 -14.34 -20.77
CA GLY A 97 -2.71 -13.28 -19.91
C GLY A 97 -3.58 -12.97 -18.70
N PRO A 98 -4.85 -12.56 -18.89
CA PRO A 98 -5.79 -12.33 -17.80
C PRO A 98 -5.97 -13.55 -16.90
N ARG A 99 -6.05 -14.75 -17.46
CA ARG A 99 -6.22 -15.99 -16.69
C ARG A 99 -5.00 -16.31 -15.82
N MET A 100 -3.79 -16.11 -16.33
CA MET A 100 -2.56 -16.34 -15.57
C MET A 100 -2.41 -15.30 -14.43
N THR A 101 -2.76 -14.05 -14.70
CA THR A 101 -2.76 -12.99 -13.71
C THR A 101 -3.73 -13.29 -12.57
N GLU A 102 -4.96 -13.73 -12.90
CA GLU A 102 -5.94 -14.17 -11.91
C GLU A 102 -5.44 -15.32 -11.07
N ALA A 103 -4.94 -16.39 -11.72
CA ALA A 103 -4.42 -17.56 -11.01
C ALA A 103 -3.33 -17.17 -10.00
N ARG A 104 -2.41 -16.28 -10.38
CA ARG A 104 -1.36 -15.78 -9.50
C ARG A 104 -1.92 -14.95 -8.34
N MET A 105 -2.88 -14.08 -8.62
CA MET A 105 -3.53 -13.28 -7.59
C MET A 105 -4.23 -14.16 -6.56
N LEU A 106 -5.03 -15.12 -7.03
CA LEU A 106 -5.79 -16.02 -6.17
C LEU A 106 -4.88 -16.92 -5.32
N GLU A 107 -3.80 -17.45 -5.88
CA GLU A 107 -2.80 -18.25 -5.17
C GLU A 107 -2.23 -17.50 -3.93
N VAL A 108 -1.88 -16.23 -4.11
CA VAL A 108 -1.38 -15.42 -3.00
C VAL A 108 -2.49 -15.11 -1.99
N LEU A 109 -3.69 -14.75 -2.46
CA LEU A 109 -4.82 -14.42 -1.58
C LEU A 109 -5.29 -15.63 -0.75
N GLU A 110 -5.30 -16.83 -1.31
CA GLU A 110 -5.65 -18.07 -0.60
C GLU A 110 -4.65 -18.43 0.50
N SER A 111 -3.41 -18.02 0.36
CA SER A 111 -2.33 -18.31 1.31
C SER A 111 -1.95 -17.11 2.19
N VAL A 112 -2.62 -15.97 2.04
CA VAL A 112 -2.24 -14.74 2.74
C VAL A 112 -2.29 -14.92 4.25
N SER A 113 -1.26 -14.41 4.93
CA SER A 113 -1.16 -14.46 6.40
C SER A 113 -0.93 -13.09 7.03
N SER A 114 -0.44 -12.12 6.24
CA SER A 114 -0.17 -10.77 6.74
C SER A 114 -0.41 -9.71 5.68
N TYR A 115 -0.67 -8.48 6.15
CA TYR A 115 -0.79 -7.32 5.29
C TYR A 115 -0.16 -6.08 5.94
N SER A 116 0.17 -5.10 5.14
CA SER A 116 0.57 -3.76 5.59
C SER A 116 -0.01 -2.70 4.68
N VAL A 117 -0.30 -1.51 5.24
CA VAL A 117 -0.72 -0.35 4.47
C VAL A 117 0.18 0.82 4.84
N THR A 118 0.78 1.43 3.84
CA THR A 118 1.65 2.62 3.95
C THR A 118 1.23 3.61 2.88
N GLY A 119 0.76 4.79 3.29
CA GLY A 119 0.23 5.77 2.35
C GLY A 119 -0.92 5.20 1.51
N ASP A 120 -0.75 5.15 0.22
CA ASP A 120 -1.69 4.61 -0.77
C ASP A 120 -1.36 3.18 -1.23
N THR A 121 -0.37 2.54 -0.61
CA THR A 121 0.10 1.21 -0.99
C THR A 121 -0.26 0.17 0.07
N MET A 122 -0.78 -0.95 -0.37
CA MET A 122 -1.01 -2.14 0.46
C MET A 122 -0.14 -3.28 -0.05
N THR A 123 0.46 -4.02 0.88
CA THR A 123 1.20 -5.25 0.58
C THR A 123 0.56 -6.41 1.33
N MET A 124 0.34 -7.51 0.65
CA MET A 124 -0.15 -8.77 1.22
C MET A 124 0.86 -9.87 0.98
N THR A 125 1.16 -10.66 2.01
CA THR A 125 2.17 -11.72 1.95
C THR A 125 1.61 -13.01 2.55
N GLY A 126 1.90 -14.10 1.88
CA GLY A 126 1.57 -15.46 2.29
C GLY A 126 2.58 -16.46 1.72
N SER A 127 2.34 -17.76 1.94
CA SER A 127 3.21 -18.81 1.40
C SER A 127 3.22 -18.85 -0.14
N GLY A 128 2.14 -18.43 -0.80
CA GLY A 128 2.05 -18.30 -2.26
C GLY A 128 2.81 -17.10 -2.82
N GLY A 129 3.32 -16.19 -1.97
CA GLY A 129 4.12 -15.04 -2.36
C GLY A 129 3.60 -13.72 -1.83
N THR A 130 3.92 -12.66 -2.55
CA THR A 130 3.56 -11.28 -2.18
C THR A 130 2.85 -10.58 -3.33
N LEU A 131 1.80 -9.84 -3.00
CA LEU A 131 1.11 -8.92 -3.90
C LEU A 131 1.22 -7.50 -3.35
N ARG A 132 1.47 -6.57 -4.26
CA ARG A 132 1.34 -5.14 -3.99
C ARG A 132 0.11 -4.58 -4.64
N PHE A 133 -0.51 -3.65 -3.94
CA PHE A 133 -1.71 -2.96 -4.39
C PHE A 133 -1.52 -1.46 -4.21
N ARG A 134 -2.20 -0.70 -5.04
CA ARG A 134 -2.34 0.74 -4.91
C ARG A 134 -3.82 1.10 -4.71
N ALA A 135 -4.06 2.04 -3.83
CA ALA A 135 -5.40 2.61 -3.66
C ALA A 135 -5.80 3.36 -4.93
N VAL A 136 -6.98 3.07 -5.45
CA VAL A 136 -7.56 3.76 -6.60
C VAL A 136 -8.94 4.29 -6.24
N GLU A 137 -9.32 5.40 -6.85
CA GLU A 137 -10.65 5.95 -6.68
C GLU A 137 -11.70 5.06 -7.35
N ALA A 138 -12.87 4.94 -6.71
CA ALA A 138 -14.00 4.30 -7.36
C ALA A 138 -14.39 5.09 -8.61
N ARG A 139 -14.46 4.45 -9.77
CA ARG A 139 -15.03 5.11 -10.95
C ARG A 139 -16.47 5.49 -10.64
N LYS A 140 -16.77 6.76 -10.81
CA LYS A 140 -18.14 7.29 -10.75
C LYS A 140 -18.94 6.81 -11.94
#